data_5071c3a97c9af5d724e4058d68d59f52
#
_entry.id   5071c3a97c9af5d724e4058d68d59f52
#
_cell.length_a   1.000
_cell.length_b   1.000
_cell.length_c   1.000
_cell.angle_alpha   90.00
_cell.angle_beta   90.00
_cell.angle_gamma   90.00
#
_symmetry.space_group_name_H-M   'P 1'
#
loop_
_entity.id
_entity.type
_entity.pdbx_description
1 polymer ?
#
loop_
_entity_poly.entity_id
_entity_poly.type
_entity_poly.pdbx_seq_one_letter_code
_entity_poly.pdbx_strand_id
1 'polypeptide(L)' 'MNQPGGYNDPLAKQWHEKLVGKKIVETGDANDRQFPKTQLPDASRVIRPGSLVTMDFRPERINVTVDNDGTVLHVRTG' A
#
# COMPACT_ATOMS: atom_id res chain seq x y z
N MET A 1 -20.22 1.75 -14.13
CA MET A 1 -20.00 2.84 -13.19
C MET A 1 -18.84 2.54 -12.28
N ASN A 2 -17.92 3.47 -12.17
CA ASN A 2 -16.72 3.26 -11.37
C ASN A 2 -16.99 3.52 -9.91
N GLN A 3 -16.57 2.59 -9.07
CA GLN A 3 -16.56 2.82 -7.63
C GLN A 3 -15.33 3.64 -7.27
N PRO A 4 -15.45 4.55 -6.30
CA PRO A 4 -14.27 5.25 -5.83
C PRO A 4 -13.32 4.26 -5.18
N GLY A 5 -12.04 4.39 -5.49
CA GLY A 5 -11.00 3.52 -4.96
C GLY A 5 -10.80 2.25 -5.78
N GLY A 6 -9.96 1.36 -5.29
CA GLY A 6 -9.64 0.10 -5.94
C GLY A 6 -8.44 0.21 -6.87
N TYR A 7 -8.28 -0.79 -7.74
CA TYR A 7 -7.08 -0.90 -8.59
C TYR A 7 -7.05 0.11 -9.74
N ASN A 8 -8.22 0.56 -10.18
CA ASN A 8 -8.31 1.48 -11.32
C ASN A 8 -8.20 2.94 -10.93
N ASP A 9 -8.08 3.21 -9.65
CA ASP A 9 -7.91 4.57 -9.17
C ASP A 9 -6.51 5.06 -9.53
N PRO A 10 -6.35 6.30 -10.06
CA PRO A 10 -5.03 6.81 -10.42
C PRO A 10 -4.05 6.83 -9.25
N LEU A 11 -4.53 7.12 -8.04
CA LEU A 11 -3.68 7.12 -6.85
C LEU A 11 -3.17 5.72 -6.56
N ALA A 12 -4.04 4.72 -6.64
CA ALA A 12 -3.66 3.33 -6.43
C ALA A 12 -2.64 2.89 -7.48
N LYS A 13 -2.86 3.23 -8.74
CA LYS A 13 -1.94 2.87 -9.82
C LYS A 13 -0.56 3.49 -9.61
N GLN A 14 -0.52 4.73 -9.22
CA GLN A 14 0.74 5.44 -8.97
C GLN A 14 1.56 4.73 -7.90
N TRP A 15 0.95 4.40 -6.78
CA TRP A 15 1.64 3.74 -5.69
C TRP A 15 1.91 2.27 -5.98
N HIS A 16 1.03 1.61 -6.72
CA HIS A 16 1.23 0.22 -7.13
C HIS A 16 2.54 0.10 -7.94
N GLU A 17 2.73 0.97 -8.90
CA GLU A 17 3.95 0.95 -9.72
C GLU A 17 5.21 1.23 -8.90
N LYS A 18 5.09 2.06 -7.88
CA LYS A 18 6.23 2.40 -7.03
C LYS A 18 6.58 1.29 -6.04
N LEU A 19 5.59 0.57 -5.55
CA LEU A 19 5.74 -0.27 -4.37
C LEU A 19 5.77 -1.77 -4.67
N VAL A 20 5.07 -2.22 -5.69
CA VAL A 20 4.95 -3.67 -5.96
C VAL A 20 6.33 -4.29 -6.16
N GLY A 21 6.57 -5.38 -5.47
CA GLY A 21 7.85 -6.08 -5.49
C GLY A 21 8.87 -5.55 -4.49
N LYS A 22 8.59 -4.43 -3.86
CA LYS A 22 9.47 -3.88 -2.83
C LYS A 22 9.02 -4.32 -1.45
N LYS A 23 9.96 -4.36 -0.53
CA LYS A 23 9.68 -4.72 0.85
C LYS A 23 9.50 -3.45 1.68
N ILE A 24 8.41 -3.39 2.44
CA ILE A 24 8.18 -2.27 3.36
C ILE A 24 9.03 -2.47 4.60
N VAL A 25 9.85 -1.46 4.93
CA VAL A 25 10.74 -1.50 6.10
C VAL A 25 10.42 -0.34 7.02
N GLU A 26 10.72 -0.55 8.30
CA GLU A 26 10.39 0.45 9.32
C GLU A 26 11.40 1.59 9.38
N THR A 27 12.62 1.35 8.91
CA THR A 27 13.68 2.35 8.98
C THR A 27 13.85 3.08 7.67
N GLY A 28 14.54 4.22 7.71
CA GLY A 28 14.80 5.02 6.54
C GLY A 28 15.95 4.55 5.66
N ASP A 29 16.69 3.53 6.07
CA ASP A 29 17.86 3.04 5.34
C ASP A 29 17.47 1.96 4.33
N ALA A 30 16.60 2.32 3.41
CA ALA A 30 16.09 1.38 2.42
C ALA A 30 16.94 1.40 1.17
N ASN A 31 17.19 0.20 0.60
CA ASN A 31 17.85 0.07 -0.70
C ASN A 31 16.78 0.09 -1.82
N ASP A 32 17.21 -0.18 -3.07
CA ASP A 32 16.33 -0.11 -4.22
C ASP A 32 15.16 -1.12 -4.17
N ARG A 33 15.31 -2.17 -3.38
CA ARG A 33 14.29 -3.22 -3.25
C ARG A 33 13.42 -3.03 -2.02
N GLN A 34 13.63 -1.95 -1.29
CA GLN A 34 12.92 -1.66 -0.05
C GLN A 34 12.31 -0.27 -0.12
N PHE A 35 11.24 -0.08 0.63
CA PHE A 35 10.56 1.21 0.71
C PHE A 35 10.32 1.54 2.18
N PRO A 36 10.81 2.68 2.66
CA PRO A 36 10.61 3.04 4.07
C PRO A 36 9.14 3.36 4.34
N LYS A 37 8.60 2.78 5.38
CA LYS A 37 7.22 3.04 5.79
C LYS A 37 6.99 4.53 6.07
N THR A 38 8.02 5.22 6.55
CA THR A 38 7.94 6.64 6.84
C THR A 38 7.71 7.51 5.60
N GLN A 39 7.97 6.99 4.42
CA GLN A 39 7.76 7.73 3.17
C GLN A 39 6.41 7.45 2.52
N LEU A 40 5.60 6.60 3.14
CA LEU A 40 4.22 6.41 2.70
C LEU A 40 3.41 7.66 3.06
N PRO A 41 2.34 7.97 2.29
CA PRO A 41 1.49 9.10 2.64
C PRO A 41 0.80 8.88 3.99
N ASP A 42 0.40 9.97 4.63
CA ASP A 42 -0.28 9.89 5.93
C ASP A 42 -1.53 9.01 5.85
N ALA A 43 -2.28 9.15 4.76
CA ALA A 43 -3.45 8.32 4.54
C ALA A 43 -3.03 7.01 3.87
N SER A 44 -2.45 6.11 4.65
CA SER A 44 -2.02 4.81 4.15
C SER A 44 -2.15 3.75 5.23
N ARG A 45 -2.24 2.50 4.78
CA ARG A 45 -2.35 1.36 5.67
C ARG A 45 -1.62 0.18 5.04
N VAL A 46 -0.77 -0.47 5.82
CA VAL A 46 -0.08 -1.69 5.40
C VAL A 46 -0.90 -2.88 5.90
N ILE A 47 -1.36 -3.72 4.98
CA ILE A 47 -2.19 -4.88 5.29
C ILE A 47 -1.34 -6.13 5.18
N ARG A 48 -1.12 -6.78 6.32
CA ARG A 48 -0.37 -8.03 6.40
C ARG A 48 -1.32 -9.22 6.35
N PRO A 49 -0.80 -10.42 5.99
CA PRO A 49 -1.65 -11.62 6.01
C PRO A 49 -2.29 -11.81 7.38
N GLY A 50 -3.58 -12.10 7.39
CA GLY A 50 -4.33 -12.29 8.62
C GLY A 50 -4.72 -11.02 9.35
N SER A 51 -4.35 -9.86 8.83
CA SER A 51 -4.73 -8.59 9.45
C SER A 51 -6.22 -8.34 9.30
N LEU A 52 -6.81 -7.76 10.35
CA LEU A 52 -8.18 -7.28 10.27
C LEU A 52 -8.21 -5.96 9.54
N VAL A 53 -9.15 -5.83 8.60
CA VAL A 53 -9.39 -4.58 7.90
C VAL A 53 -10.71 -4.00 8.40
N THR A 54 -10.70 -2.70 8.64
CA THR A 54 -11.91 -2.02 9.05
C THR A 54 -12.84 -1.82 7.85
N MET A 55 -14.12 -1.62 8.15
CA MET A 55 -15.13 -1.46 7.10
C MET A 55 -15.23 -0.02 6.59
N ASP A 56 -14.51 0.90 7.20
CA ASP A 56 -14.52 2.29 6.77
C ASP A 56 -13.79 2.44 5.43
N PHE A 57 -14.37 3.22 4.55
CA PHE A 57 -13.82 3.46 3.24
C PHE A 57 -13.31 4.89 3.13
N ARG A 58 -12.08 5.05 2.64
CA ARG A 58 -11.47 6.37 2.43
C ARG A 58 -10.83 6.42 1.05
N PRO A 59 -11.40 7.16 0.11
CA PRO A 59 -10.89 7.20 -1.28
C PRO A 59 -9.44 7.69 -1.37
N GLU A 60 -9.02 8.54 -0.44
CA GLU A 60 -7.66 9.10 -0.43
C GLU A 60 -6.64 8.19 0.27
N ARG A 61 -7.10 7.12 0.90
CA ARG A 61 -6.20 6.21 1.62
C ARG A 61 -5.71 5.10 0.70
N ILE A 62 -4.41 4.86 0.70
CA ILE A 62 -3.86 3.70 0.00
C ILE A 62 -3.75 2.52 0.97
N ASN A 63 -4.12 1.36 0.47
CA ASN A 63 -3.99 0.10 1.20
C ASN A 63 -2.90 -0.71 0.52
N VAL A 64 -1.79 -0.90 1.24
CA VAL A 64 -0.62 -1.60 0.73
C VAL A 64 -0.66 -3.03 1.26
N THR A 65 -1.00 -3.98 0.40
CA THR A 65 -1.09 -5.39 0.79
C THR A 65 0.27 -6.04 0.61
N VAL A 66 0.77 -6.65 1.68
CA VAL A 66 2.08 -7.30 1.69
C VAL A 66 1.94 -8.78 2.04
N ASP A 67 2.97 -9.55 1.68
CA ASP A 67 3.05 -10.97 2.07
C ASP A 67 3.70 -11.11 3.45
N ASN A 68 4.02 -12.37 3.83
CA ASN A 68 4.62 -12.65 5.13
C ASN A 68 5.98 -12.00 5.32
N ASP A 69 6.68 -11.71 4.24
CA ASP A 69 8.00 -11.08 4.28
C ASP A 69 7.91 -9.56 4.27
N GLY A 70 6.71 -9.01 4.08
CA GLY A 70 6.55 -7.58 3.94
C GLY A 70 6.71 -7.07 2.52
N THR A 71 6.79 -7.98 1.53
CA THR A 71 6.87 -7.60 0.12
C THR A 71 5.49 -7.20 -0.39
N VAL A 72 5.43 -6.08 -1.08
CA VAL A 72 4.17 -5.53 -1.57
C VAL A 72 3.65 -6.39 -2.72
N LEU A 73 2.42 -6.87 -2.57
CA LEU A 73 1.73 -7.65 -3.58
C LEU A 73 0.90 -6.77 -4.50
N HIS A 74 0.19 -5.82 -3.93
CA HIS A 74 -0.60 -4.87 -4.69
C HIS A 74 -0.96 -3.67 -3.81
N VAL A 75 -1.42 -2.61 -4.45
CA VAL A 75 -1.86 -1.39 -3.79
C VAL A 75 -3.22 -1.00 -4.38
N ARG A 76 -4.13 -0.57 -3.52
CA ARG A 76 -5.42 -0.03 -3.94
C ARG A 76 -5.88 1.03 -2.94
N THR A 77 -6.85 1.83 -3.35
CA THR A 77 -7.42 2.85 -2.46
C THR A 77 -8.67 2.32 -1.75
N GLY A 78 -9.00 2.91 -0.66
CA GLY A 78 -10.20 2.50 0.09
C GLY A 78 -10.11 2.57 1.64
#